data_aff3c13aa1fb17d21e28795a8c531341
#
_entry.id   aff3c13aa1fb17d21e28795a8c531341
#
_cell.length_a   1.000
_cell.length_b   1.000
_cell.length_c   1.000
_cell.angle_alpha   90.00
_cell.angle_beta   90.00
_cell.angle_gamma   90.00
#
_symmetry.space_group_name_H-M   'P 1'
#
loop_
_entity.id
_entity.type
_entity.pdbx_description
1 polymer ?
#
loop_
_entity_poly.entity_id
_entity_poly.type
_entity_poly.pdbx_seq_one_letter_code
_entity_poly.pdbx_strand_id
1 'polypeptide(L)'
;MISIFVTTRQRFSRRARAIIGSIALIACAGGSALAQSSATSPGFLEHDALTPPLLFREVWQQPPHTGPLNDENRRITPQALTNPDLELRLYGTDAHNIQVTSHNGIPDLWTGFTNSPVALTLRHRNAYLDLTGLTRMRWRTRTENLHVLHPVVKLADGTLLVGSQAFSSPQRRMVGSDAFSGNFVVSEVTFDDQRWFQLDPMKVVVMKEVGNPDLSRVDEIGFVDLMPGGGHGFAGCSNVSWIEVYATPQKR
;
A
#
# COMPACT_ATOMS: atom_id res chain seq x y z
N MET A 1 -15.36 -47.50 31.75
CA MET A 1 -15.10 -47.96 30.39
C MET A 1 -13.79 -47.33 29.93
N ILE A 2 -12.87 -48.21 29.59
CA ILE A 2 -11.41 -47.97 29.53
C ILE A 2 -11.05 -47.30 28.24
N SER A 3 -10.26 -46.24 28.36
CA SER A 3 -9.68 -45.44 27.24
C SER A 3 -8.30 -46.01 26.90
N ILE A 4 -8.08 -46.39 25.64
CA ILE A 4 -6.79 -46.91 25.17
C ILE A 4 -6.10 -45.82 24.35
N PHE A 5 -4.94 -45.34 24.88
CA PHE A 5 -4.00 -44.51 24.13
C PHE A 5 -3.11 -45.43 23.29
N VAL A 6 -3.01 -45.17 22.00
CA VAL A 6 -2.00 -45.75 21.10
C VAL A 6 -1.02 -44.64 20.67
N THR A 7 0.20 -44.76 21.18
CA THR A 7 1.33 -43.87 20.82
C THR A 7 2.17 -44.61 19.78
N THR A 8 2.23 -44.12 18.55
CA THR A 8 3.11 -44.66 17.52
C THR A 8 4.38 -43.77 17.44
N ARG A 9 5.51 -44.28 17.93
CA ARG A 9 6.84 -43.70 17.71
C ARG A 9 7.40 -44.19 16.38
N GLN A 10 7.62 -43.33 15.42
CA GLN A 10 8.47 -43.60 14.27
C GLN A 10 9.94 -43.24 14.59
N ARG A 11 10.79 -44.27 14.52
CA ARG A 11 12.27 -44.15 14.59
C ARG A 11 12.80 -43.91 13.20
N PHE A 12 13.43 -42.77 12.94
CA PHE A 12 14.25 -42.54 11.75
C PHE A 12 15.68 -43.05 11.99
N SER A 13 16.10 -44.05 11.22
CA SER A 13 17.43 -44.61 11.17
C SER A 13 18.34 -43.75 10.28
N ARG A 14 19.42 -43.25 10.89
CA ARG A 14 20.53 -42.64 10.16
C ARG A 14 21.41 -43.71 9.56
N ARG A 15 21.62 -43.70 8.23
CA ARG A 15 22.74 -44.39 7.59
C ARG A 15 23.63 -43.34 6.91
N ALA A 16 24.79 -43.13 7.52
CA ALA A 16 25.94 -42.45 6.95
C ALA A 16 26.60 -43.38 5.94
N ARG A 17 26.87 -42.92 4.71
CA ARG A 17 27.83 -43.56 3.79
C ARG A 17 28.90 -42.53 3.46
N ALA A 18 30.09 -42.83 3.99
CA ALA A 18 31.34 -42.18 3.60
C ALA A 18 31.75 -42.73 2.23
N ILE A 19 32.06 -41.86 1.29
CA ILE A 19 32.76 -42.21 0.08
C ILE A 19 34.06 -41.41 0.05
N ILE A 20 35.15 -42.15 0.19
CA ILE A 20 36.52 -41.69 0.03
C ILE A 20 36.80 -41.79 -1.47
N GLY A 21 37.12 -40.70 -2.10
CA GLY A 21 37.56 -40.67 -3.51
C GLY A 21 38.80 -39.80 -3.67
N SER A 22 39.81 -40.44 -4.15
CA SER A 22 41.23 -40.04 -4.26
C SER A 22 41.46 -38.76 -5.08
N ILE A 23 42.42 -37.98 -4.58
CA ILE A 23 43.01 -36.79 -5.20
C ILE A 23 43.94 -37.22 -6.36
N ALA A 24 43.73 -36.69 -7.54
CA ALA A 24 44.73 -36.63 -8.60
C ALA A 24 45.11 -35.16 -8.85
N LEU A 25 46.30 -34.79 -8.45
CA LEU A 25 46.94 -33.52 -8.83
C LEU A 25 47.38 -33.61 -10.31
N ILE A 26 46.87 -32.73 -11.14
CA ILE A 26 47.46 -32.39 -12.43
C ILE A 26 47.78 -30.89 -12.41
N ALA A 27 49.05 -30.59 -12.29
CA ALA A 27 49.61 -29.27 -12.47
C ALA A 27 49.77 -29.02 -14.00
N CYS A 28 49.02 -28.11 -14.56
CA CYS A 28 49.34 -27.51 -15.83
C CYS A 28 49.44 -26.00 -15.68
N ALA A 29 50.67 -25.51 -15.67
CA ALA A 29 50.99 -24.12 -15.83
C ALA A 29 50.68 -23.69 -17.29
N GLY A 30 49.84 -22.68 -17.46
CA GLY A 30 49.55 -22.10 -18.77
C GLY A 30 48.71 -20.84 -18.54
N GLY A 31 49.40 -19.71 -18.36
CA GLY A 31 48.74 -18.43 -18.18
C GLY A 31 48.01 -17.96 -19.44
N SER A 32 46.75 -17.63 -19.25
CA SER A 32 46.07 -16.64 -20.08
C SER A 32 45.04 -16.01 -19.12
N ALA A 33 45.36 -14.84 -18.62
CA ALA A 33 44.42 -13.99 -17.95
C ALA A 33 43.37 -13.56 -18.99
N LEU A 34 42.30 -14.34 -19.09
CA LEU A 34 41.07 -13.84 -19.71
C LEU A 34 40.51 -12.81 -18.71
N ALA A 35 40.72 -11.55 -19.05
CA ALA A 35 39.93 -10.47 -18.47
C ALA A 35 38.46 -10.82 -18.70
N GLN A 36 37.79 -11.29 -17.63
CA GLN A 36 36.33 -11.32 -17.60
C GLN A 36 35.88 -9.87 -17.61
N SER A 37 35.67 -9.38 -18.83
CA SER A 37 34.81 -8.23 -19.05
C SER A 37 33.46 -8.63 -18.46
N SER A 38 33.16 -8.13 -17.24
CA SER A 38 31.82 -8.11 -16.72
C SER A 38 31.03 -7.18 -17.63
N ALA A 39 30.49 -7.74 -18.72
CA ALA A 39 29.48 -7.09 -19.51
C ALA A 39 28.27 -6.97 -18.60
N THR A 40 28.18 -5.87 -17.86
CA THR A 40 26.96 -5.40 -17.23
C THR A 40 25.95 -5.28 -18.35
N SER A 41 24.94 -6.14 -18.35
CA SER A 41 23.88 -6.06 -19.37
C SER A 41 23.31 -4.64 -19.37
N PRO A 42 23.39 -3.90 -20.48
CA PRO A 42 22.98 -2.48 -20.50
C PRO A 42 21.52 -2.26 -20.09
N GLY A 43 20.67 -3.27 -20.27
CA GLY A 43 19.23 -3.14 -20.01
C GLY A 43 18.82 -2.99 -18.54
N PHE A 44 19.66 -3.39 -17.56
CA PHE A 44 19.29 -3.29 -16.15
C PHE A 44 19.51 -1.88 -15.59
N LEU A 45 20.49 -1.15 -16.10
CA LEU A 45 20.78 0.22 -15.65
C LEU A 45 19.85 1.27 -16.31
N GLU A 46 19.37 1.00 -17.53
CA GLU A 46 18.42 1.90 -18.19
C GLU A 46 17.04 1.89 -17.51
N HIS A 47 16.61 0.77 -16.96
CA HIS A 47 15.30 0.69 -16.31
C HIS A 47 15.26 1.52 -15.00
N ASP A 48 16.31 1.47 -14.19
CA ASP A 48 16.41 2.27 -12.97
C ASP A 48 16.53 3.77 -13.25
N ALA A 49 17.18 4.16 -14.36
CA ALA A 49 17.30 5.56 -14.76
C ALA A 49 15.97 6.17 -15.27
N LEU A 50 15.03 5.35 -15.74
CA LEU A 50 13.72 5.80 -16.23
C LEU A 50 12.65 5.83 -15.15
N THR A 51 12.92 5.25 -14.00
CA THR A 51 11.96 5.22 -12.89
C THR A 51 11.99 6.54 -12.13
N PRO A 52 10.88 7.27 -12.03
CA PRO A 52 10.85 8.51 -11.28
C PRO A 52 11.28 8.34 -9.82
N PRO A 53 11.99 9.34 -9.25
CA PRO A 53 12.41 9.29 -7.86
C PRO A 53 11.21 9.36 -6.91
N LEU A 54 11.45 8.99 -5.65
CA LEU A 54 10.49 9.24 -4.57
C LEU A 54 10.27 10.75 -4.45
N LEU A 55 9.06 11.20 -4.77
CA LEU A 55 8.68 12.61 -4.65
C LEU A 55 8.30 12.94 -3.21
N PHE A 56 7.46 12.11 -2.61
CA PHE A 56 7.13 12.24 -1.19
C PHE A 56 6.74 10.91 -0.57
N ARG A 57 6.86 10.86 0.75
CA ARG A 57 6.29 9.85 1.61
C ARG A 57 5.48 10.53 2.69
N GLU A 58 4.31 9.98 2.99
CA GLU A 58 3.52 10.35 4.16
C GLU A 58 3.40 9.15 5.09
N VAL A 59 3.70 9.38 6.34
CA VAL A 59 3.37 8.53 7.48
C VAL A 59 2.54 9.38 8.44
N TRP A 60 1.57 8.77 9.09
CA TRP A 60 0.64 9.54 9.91
C TRP A 60 1.18 9.76 11.32
N GLN A 61 0.74 10.81 11.95
CA GLN A 61 0.95 11.02 13.37
C GLN A 61 -0.38 11.31 14.06
N GLN A 62 -0.46 10.98 15.35
CA GLN A 62 -1.62 11.32 16.14
C GLN A 62 -1.77 12.85 16.20
N PRO A 63 -2.94 13.41 15.85
CA PRO A 63 -3.16 14.84 16.00
C PRO A 63 -2.94 15.28 17.45
N PRO A 64 -2.45 16.50 17.70
CA PRO A 64 -2.32 17.04 19.03
C PRO A 64 -3.66 17.01 19.77
N HIS A 65 -3.68 16.51 21.01
CA HIS A 65 -4.88 16.41 21.82
C HIS A 65 -4.59 16.67 23.28
N THR A 66 -5.62 17.04 24.04
CA THR A 66 -5.60 17.16 25.48
C THR A 66 -6.40 16.01 26.11
N GLY A 67 -5.89 15.43 27.17
CA GLY A 67 -6.52 14.31 27.87
C GLY A 67 -6.31 12.95 27.18
N PRO A 68 -7.03 11.91 27.63
CA PRO A 68 -6.93 10.56 27.09
C PRO A 68 -7.40 10.49 25.63
N LEU A 69 -6.82 9.58 24.85
CA LEU A 69 -7.29 9.28 23.51
C LEU A 69 -8.72 8.74 23.53
N ASN A 70 -9.57 9.34 22.70
CA ASN A 70 -10.95 8.93 22.47
C ASN A 70 -11.28 9.04 20.96
N ASP A 71 -12.49 8.65 20.59
CA ASP A 71 -12.87 8.61 19.17
C ASP A 71 -12.91 10.01 18.54
N GLU A 72 -13.14 11.05 19.30
CA GLU A 72 -13.20 12.41 18.77
C GLU A 72 -11.79 12.96 18.49
N ASN A 73 -10.86 12.82 19.44
CA ASN A 73 -9.51 13.36 19.28
C ASN A 73 -8.59 12.49 18.44
N ARG A 74 -9.05 11.30 18.00
CA ARG A 74 -8.40 10.50 16.97
C ARG A 74 -8.81 10.89 15.56
N ARG A 75 -9.87 11.67 15.36
CA ARG A 75 -10.30 12.09 14.03
C ARG A 75 -9.17 12.76 13.28
N ILE A 76 -9.09 12.43 11.99
CA ILE A 76 -8.05 12.98 11.13
C ILE A 76 -8.21 14.49 10.98
N THR A 77 -7.09 15.18 11.10
CA THR A 77 -6.97 16.64 10.88
C THR A 77 -5.71 16.90 10.06
N PRO A 78 -5.51 18.11 9.52
CA PRO A 78 -4.27 18.44 8.82
C PRO A 78 -3.00 18.23 9.66
N GLN A 79 -3.11 18.26 10.98
CA GLN A 79 -1.98 18.00 11.89
C GLN A 79 -1.58 16.51 11.97
N ALA A 80 -2.37 15.62 11.37
CA ALA A 80 -2.00 14.22 11.23
C ALA A 80 -0.90 13.98 10.17
N LEU A 81 -0.63 14.95 9.32
CA LEU A 81 0.47 14.88 8.35
C LEU A 81 1.81 15.09 9.04
N THR A 82 2.80 14.25 8.68
CA THR A 82 4.19 14.43 9.10
C THR A 82 5.01 15.20 8.08
N ASN A 83 4.63 15.15 6.80
CA ASN A 83 5.29 15.87 5.74
C ASN A 83 4.70 17.29 5.57
N PRO A 84 5.49 18.36 5.85
CA PRO A 84 4.99 19.74 5.80
C PRO A 84 4.68 20.24 4.38
N ASP A 85 5.19 19.57 3.35
CA ASP A 85 4.95 19.94 1.95
C ASP A 85 3.58 19.42 1.44
N LEU A 86 2.85 18.69 2.26
CA LEU A 86 1.57 18.12 1.90
C LEU A 86 0.39 18.86 2.53
N GLU A 87 -0.75 18.76 1.87
CA GLU A 87 -2.06 19.16 2.35
C GLU A 87 -3.00 17.97 2.32
N LEU A 88 -3.78 17.80 3.39
CA LEU A 88 -4.82 16.80 3.49
C LEU A 88 -6.10 17.30 2.81
N ARG A 89 -6.73 16.46 2.01
CA ARG A 89 -8.05 16.66 1.42
C ARG A 89 -8.93 15.47 1.73
N LEU A 90 -10.17 15.73 2.11
CA LEU A 90 -11.15 14.73 2.49
C LEU A 90 -12.38 14.86 1.58
N TYR A 91 -12.93 13.76 1.12
CA TYR A 91 -14.08 13.65 0.26
C TYR A 91 -15.11 12.69 0.83
N GLY A 92 -16.38 13.02 0.63
CA GLY A 92 -17.50 12.34 1.27
C GLY A 92 -17.95 13.01 2.56
N THR A 93 -19.24 12.92 2.84
CA THR A 93 -19.87 13.60 3.99
C THR A 93 -19.31 13.15 5.32
N ASP A 94 -18.75 11.95 5.37
CA ASP A 94 -18.34 11.30 6.61
C ASP A 94 -16.81 11.12 6.74
N ALA A 95 -16.04 11.68 5.80
CA ALA A 95 -14.59 11.51 5.77
C ALA A 95 -13.87 12.11 6.99
N HIS A 96 -14.49 13.05 7.70
CA HIS A 96 -13.98 13.60 8.96
C HIS A 96 -13.97 12.57 10.11
N ASN A 97 -14.68 11.44 9.97
CA ASN A 97 -14.67 10.34 10.94
C ASN A 97 -13.56 9.31 10.70
N ILE A 98 -12.76 9.46 9.65
CA ILE A 98 -11.50 8.71 9.54
C ILE A 98 -10.66 9.02 10.78
N GLN A 99 -10.10 8.00 11.41
CA GLN A 99 -9.30 8.14 12.62
C GLN A 99 -7.84 7.83 12.37
N VAL A 100 -6.96 8.45 13.15
CA VAL A 100 -5.57 8.02 13.31
C VAL A 100 -5.53 6.99 14.44
N THR A 101 -5.18 5.78 14.10
CA THR A 101 -5.02 4.66 15.04
C THR A 101 -3.57 4.19 15.07
N SER A 102 -3.28 3.12 15.79
CA SER A 102 -1.93 2.56 15.84
C SER A 102 -2.00 1.05 15.96
N HIS A 103 -1.25 0.36 15.12
CA HIS A 103 -1.06 -1.07 15.19
C HIS A 103 0.41 -1.38 15.44
N ASN A 104 0.70 -2.04 16.58
CA ASN A 104 2.07 -2.32 17.02
C ASN A 104 2.97 -1.08 17.10
N GLY A 105 2.42 0.05 17.55
CA GLY A 105 3.14 1.32 17.67
C GLY A 105 3.34 2.07 16.35
N ILE A 106 2.82 1.57 15.23
CA ILE A 106 2.90 2.23 13.92
C ILE A 106 1.56 2.91 13.65
N PRO A 107 1.51 4.24 13.47
CA PRO A 107 0.29 4.95 13.13
C PRO A 107 -0.29 4.50 11.79
N ASP A 108 -1.60 4.54 11.69
CA ASP A 108 -2.35 4.28 10.47
C ASP A 108 -3.68 5.04 10.48
N LEU A 109 -4.23 5.28 9.30
CA LEU A 109 -5.59 5.76 9.13
C LEU A 109 -6.56 4.59 9.19
N TRP A 110 -7.70 4.78 9.82
CA TRP A 110 -8.74 3.78 9.99
C TRP A 110 -10.10 4.34 9.58
N THR A 111 -10.81 3.62 8.70
CA THR A 111 -12.13 4.03 8.17
C THR A 111 -13.32 3.46 8.95
N GLY A 112 -13.09 2.75 10.04
CA GLY A 112 -14.12 1.95 10.71
C GLY A 112 -15.35 2.70 11.20
N PHE A 113 -15.27 4.01 11.45
CA PHE A 113 -16.40 4.82 11.92
C PHE A 113 -17.02 5.71 10.84
N THR A 114 -16.67 5.49 9.58
CA THR A 114 -17.34 6.20 8.48
C THR A 114 -18.64 5.49 8.11
N ASN A 115 -19.77 6.20 8.12
CA ASN A 115 -21.09 5.62 7.82
C ASN A 115 -21.43 5.69 6.32
N SER A 116 -20.54 6.23 5.51
CA SER A 116 -20.65 6.35 4.07
C SER A 116 -19.29 6.17 3.41
N PRO A 117 -19.22 5.94 2.09
CA PRO A 117 -17.97 5.92 1.34
C PRO A 117 -17.15 7.18 1.57
N VAL A 118 -15.83 7.03 1.65
CA VAL A 118 -14.90 8.13 1.91
C VAL A 118 -13.67 8.05 1.02
N ALA A 119 -13.14 9.22 0.65
CA ALA A 119 -11.83 9.30 0.02
C ALA A 119 -10.95 10.32 0.75
N LEU A 120 -9.65 10.05 0.71
CA LEU A 120 -8.62 10.90 1.24
C LEU A 120 -7.54 11.06 0.20
N THR A 121 -7.11 12.30 -0.02
CA THR A 121 -6.00 12.61 -0.91
C THR A 121 -4.98 13.52 -0.26
N LEU A 122 -3.78 13.46 -0.78
CA LEU A 122 -2.63 14.30 -0.45
C LEU A 122 -2.34 15.22 -1.64
N ARG A 123 -2.23 16.50 -1.38
CA ARG A 123 -1.87 17.53 -2.35
C ARG A 123 -0.48 18.06 -2.03
N HIS A 124 0.44 18.01 -2.98
CA HIS A 124 1.73 18.64 -2.80
C HIS A 124 1.61 20.17 -2.97
N ARG A 125 2.07 20.96 -1.98
CA ARG A 125 1.86 22.41 -1.94
C ARG A 125 2.45 23.16 -3.14
N ASN A 126 3.62 22.70 -3.60
CA ASN A 126 4.46 23.44 -4.53
C ASN A 126 4.49 22.82 -5.95
N ALA A 127 3.87 21.65 -6.15
CA ALA A 127 3.94 20.96 -7.43
C ALA A 127 2.65 20.22 -7.76
N TYR A 128 2.37 20.09 -9.05
CA TYR A 128 1.55 19.01 -9.59
C TYR A 128 2.40 17.75 -9.73
N LEU A 129 1.76 16.62 -9.87
CA LEU A 129 2.37 15.32 -10.08
C LEU A 129 2.21 14.93 -11.55
N ASP A 130 3.30 14.61 -12.23
CA ASP A 130 3.23 13.90 -13.49
C ASP A 130 3.21 12.40 -13.19
N LEU A 131 2.06 11.78 -13.42
CA LEU A 131 1.81 10.35 -13.19
C LEU A 131 1.85 9.54 -14.48
N THR A 132 2.49 10.05 -15.53
CA THR A 132 2.70 9.32 -16.79
C THR A 132 3.93 8.42 -16.75
N GLY A 133 3.98 7.43 -17.63
CA GLY A 133 5.12 6.50 -17.74
C GLY A 133 5.29 5.59 -16.53
N LEU A 134 6.53 5.38 -16.07
CA LEU A 134 6.86 4.44 -14.99
C LEU A 134 6.63 4.99 -13.58
N THR A 135 5.71 5.91 -13.44
CA THR A 135 5.31 6.44 -12.14
C THR A 135 4.50 5.43 -11.34
N ARG A 136 4.60 5.50 -10.03
CA ARG A 136 3.89 4.57 -9.15
C ARG A 136 3.59 5.19 -7.80
N MET A 137 2.57 4.67 -7.16
CA MET A 137 2.29 4.86 -5.74
C MET A 137 2.50 3.54 -5.02
N ARG A 138 3.18 3.56 -3.90
CA ARG A 138 3.25 2.43 -2.97
C ARG A 138 2.53 2.80 -1.69
N TRP A 139 1.83 1.86 -1.14
CA TRP A 139 1.14 2.03 0.13
C TRP A 139 1.19 0.78 0.99
N ARG A 140 1.10 0.96 2.28
CA ARG A 140 0.94 -0.14 3.22
C ARG A 140 -0.47 -0.09 3.79
N THR A 141 -1.28 -1.07 3.41
CA THR A 141 -2.70 -1.09 3.70
C THR A 141 -3.11 -2.38 4.39
N ARG A 142 -4.23 -2.33 5.08
CA ARG A 142 -4.95 -3.46 5.62
C ARG A 142 -6.42 -3.26 5.32
N THR A 143 -7.10 -4.30 4.85
CA THR A 143 -8.54 -4.29 4.66
C THR A 143 -9.16 -5.50 5.35
N GLU A 144 -10.39 -5.36 5.79
CA GLU A 144 -11.15 -6.42 6.46
C GLU A 144 -12.44 -6.68 5.70
N ASN A 145 -12.84 -7.94 5.68
CA ASN A 145 -14.08 -8.43 5.04
C ASN A 145 -14.20 -8.02 3.56
N LEU A 146 -15.20 -7.22 3.23
CA LEU A 146 -15.50 -6.82 1.85
C LEU A 146 -14.82 -5.51 1.44
N HIS A 147 -14.08 -4.86 2.36
CA HIS A 147 -13.41 -3.62 2.06
C HIS A 147 -12.26 -3.82 1.08
N VAL A 148 -12.20 -2.93 0.09
CA VAL A 148 -11.11 -2.80 -0.86
C VAL A 148 -10.79 -1.32 -1.03
N LEU A 149 -9.53 -1.01 -1.26
CA LEU A 149 -9.08 0.36 -1.53
C LEU A 149 -8.81 0.52 -3.02
N HIS A 150 -9.20 1.65 -3.56
CA HIS A 150 -8.87 2.05 -4.92
C HIS A 150 -7.99 3.30 -4.91
N PRO A 151 -7.08 3.47 -5.88
CA PRO A 151 -6.35 4.72 -6.03
C PRO A 151 -7.31 5.83 -6.50
N VAL A 152 -7.10 7.03 -5.97
CA VAL A 152 -7.82 8.24 -6.36
C VAL A 152 -6.82 9.30 -6.76
N VAL A 153 -7.12 10.01 -7.83
CA VAL A 153 -6.39 11.20 -8.26
C VAL A 153 -7.35 12.35 -8.54
N LYS A 154 -6.90 13.56 -8.34
CA LYS A 154 -7.61 14.75 -8.80
C LYS A 154 -6.75 15.47 -9.83
N LEU A 155 -7.32 15.70 -10.99
CA LEU A 155 -6.65 16.41 -12.06
C LEU A 155 -6.54 17.91 -11.76
N ALA A 156 -5.66 18.61 -12.47
CA ALA A 156 -5.48 20.04 -12.32
C ALA A 156 -6.74 20.87 -12.66
N ASP A 157 -7.66 20.32 -13.47
CA ASP A 157 -8.97 20.92 -13.79
C ASP A 157 -10.03 20.73 -12.68
N GLY A 158 -9.66 19.98 -11.61
CA GLY A 158 -10.55 19.69 -10.49
C GLY A 158 -11.33 18.38 -10.60
N THR A 159 -11.23 17.66 -11.72
CA THR A 159 -11.91 16.36 -11.89
C THR A 159 -11.33 15.32 -10.95
N LEU A 160 -12.16 14.73 -10.10
CA LEU A 160 -11.79 13.64 -9.20
C LEU A 160 -12.03 12.31 -9.89
N LEU A 161 -11.01 11.46 -9.93
CA LEU A 161 -11.03 10.17 -10.62
C LEU A 161 -10.67 9.04 -9.66
N VAL A 162 -11.33 7.89 -9.83
CA VAL A 162 -11.00 6.63 -9.16
C VAL A 162 -10.48 5.62 -10.17
N GLY A 163 -9.38 4.95 -9.83
CA GLY A 163 -8.80 3.88 -10.65
C GLY A 163 -9.55 2.55 -10.47
N SER A 164 -9.59 1.75 -11.53
CA SER A 164 -10.29 0.46 -11.54
C SER A 164 -9.64 -0.62 -10.68
N GLN A 165 -8.34 -0.52 -10.43
CA GLN A 165 -7.60 -1.52 -9.66
C GLN A 165 -8.01 -1.48 -8.18
N ALA A 166 -8.43 -2.63 -7.65
CA ALA A 166 -8.85 -2.80 -6.26
C ALA A 166 -7.77 -3.52 -5.47
N PHE A 167 -7.50 -3.04 -4.26
CA PHE A 167 -6.49 -3.59 -3.37
C PHE A 167 -7.11 -4.09 -2.08
N SER A 168 -6.86 -5.34 -1.76
CA SER A 168 -7.31 -5.98 -0.52
C SER A 168 -6.17 -6.71 0.16
N SER A 169 -6.31 -6.91 1.46
CA SER A 169 -5.38 -7.71 2.24
C SER A 169 -5.79 -9.18 2.26
N PRO A 170 -4.83 -10.13 2.30
CA PRO A 170 -5.13 -11.50 2.62
C PRO A 170 -5.79 -11.59 3.99
N GLN A 171 -6.97 -12.19 4.05
CA GLN A 171 -7.76 -12.27 5.26
C GLN A 171 -7.57 -13.61 5.95
N ARG A 172 -7.56 -13.60 7.27
CA ARG A 172 -7.54 -14.81 8.10
C ARG A 172 -8.72 -14.78 9.06
N ARG A 173 -9.40 -15.90 9.20
CA ARG A 173 -10.40 -16.05 10.25
C ARG A 173 -9.71 -15.95 11.61
N MET A 174 -10.23 -15.10 12.49
CA MET A 174 -9.74 -15.00 13.86
C MET A 174 -10.19 -16.23 14.66
N VAL A 175 -9.26 -16.84 15.38
CA VAL A 175 -9.56 -18.02 16.22
C VAL A 175 -10.55 -17.61 17.32
N GLY A 176 -11.66 -18.34 17.41
CA GLY A 176 -12.68 -18.08 18.42
C GLY A 176 -13.70 -16.99 18.09
N SER A 177 -13.70 -16.48 16.85
CA SER A 177 -14.70 -15.51 16.39
C SER A 177 -15.09 -15.78 14.94
N ASP A 178 -16.23 -15.25 14.50
CA ASP A 178 -16.64 -15.27 13.10
C ASP A 178 -16.08 -14.08 12.30
N ALA A 179 -15.25 -13.25 12.92
CA ALA A 179 -14.59 -12.13 12.28
C ALA A 179 -13.34 -12.57 11.51
N PHE A 180 -13.09 -11.87 10.39
CA PHE A 180 -11.88 -12.00 9.60
C PHE A 180 -11.00 -10.78 9.86
N SER A 181 -9.70 -10.99 10.03
CA SER A 181 -8.72 -9.91 10.12
C SER A 181 -7.74 -9.99 8.97
N GLY A 182 -7.57 -8.88 8.27
CA GLY A 182 -6.51 -8.73 7.26
C GLY A 182 -5.16 -8.43 7.91
N ASN A 183 -4.09 -8.80 7.23
CA ASN A 183 -2.75 -8.36 7.57
C ASN A 183 -2.38 -7.10 6.77
N PHE A 184 -1.52 -6.25 7.33
CA PHE A 184 -0.92 -5.18 6.53
C PHE A 184 -0.07 -5.75 5.40
N VAL A 185 -0.31 -5.26 4.20
CA VAL A 185 0.45 -5.59 2.99
C VAL A 185 0.98 -4.32 2.33
N VAL A 186 2.10 -4.43 1.65
CA VAL A 186 2.62 -3.38 0.78
C VAL A 186 2.20 -3.72 -0.64
N SER A 187 1.52 -2.79 -1.29
CA SER A 187 1.10 -2.91 -2.69
C SER A 187 1.63 -1.74 -3.49
N GLU A 188 1.77 -1.96 -4.78
CA GLU A 188 2.18 -0.95 -5.75
C GLU A 188 1.04 -0.70 -6.73
N VAL A 189 0.76 0.56 -6.99
CA VAL A 189 -0.22 1.06 -7.95
C VAL A 189 0.54 1.66 -9.11
N THR A 190 0.33 1.15 -10.30
CA THR A 190 0.75 1.75 -11.56
C THR A 190 -0.42 2.50 -12.18
N PHE A 191 -0.16 3.57 -12.92
CA PHE A 191 -1.22 4.45 -13.41
C PHE A 191 -1.56 4.20 -14.88
N ASP A 192 -0.63 3.66 -15.66
CA ASP A 192 -0.80 3.42 -17.11
C ASP A 192 -1.87 2.35 -17.41
N ASP A 193 -2.01 1.33 -16.54
CA ASP A 193 -2.95 0.23 -16.73
C ASP A 193 -4.33 0.46 -16.08
N GLN A 194 -4.57 1.65 -15.54
CA GLN A 194 -5.83 1.97 -14.88
C GLN A 194 -6.91 2.36 -15.91
N ARG A 195 -8.11 1.79 -15.74
CA ARG A 195 -9.31 2.45 -16.23
C ARG A 195 -9.75 3.46 -15.20
N TRP A 196 -10.12 4.65 -15.65
CA TRP A 196 -10.47 5.73 -14.76
C TRP A 196 -11.96 6.04 -14.83
N PHE A 197 -12.55 6.30 -13.67
CA PHE A 197 -13.94 6.68 -13.55
C PHE A 197 -14.03 7.98 -12.77
N GLN A 198 -14.93 8.85 -13.19
CA GLN A 198 -15.22 10.06 -12.43
C GLN A 198 -15.84 9.68 -11.08
N LEU A 199 -15.40 10.35 -10.02
CA LEU A 199 -15.89 10.17 -8.67
C LEU A 199 -16.64 11.43 -8.22
N ASP A 200 -17.86 11.28 -7.70
CA ASP A 200 -18.57 12.40 -7.07
C ASP A 200 -17.86 12.77 -5.76
N PRO A 201 -17.38 14.01 -5.59
CA PRO A 201 -16.59 14.38 -4.41
C PRO A 201 -17.42 14.47 -3.12
N MET A 202 -18.73 14.64 -3.22
CA MET A 202 -19.62 14.77 -2.05
C MET A 202 -20.14 13.44 -1.57
N LYS A 203 -20.55 12.58 -2.50
CA LYS A 203 -21.17 11.28 -2.19
C LYS A 203 -20.18 10.13 -2.26
N VAL A 204 -19.01 10.35 -2.85
CA VAL A 204 -17.98 9.33 -3.13
C VAL A 204 -18.58 8.12 -3.87
N VAL A 205 -19.30 8.43 -4.95
CA VAL A 205 -19.95 7.46 -5.82
C VAL A 205 -19.26 7.47 -7.19
N VAL A 206 -18.96 6.27 -7.67
CA VAL A 206 -18.38 6.06 -9.00
C VAL A 206 -19.41 6.44 -10.06
N MET A 207 -19.01 7.29 -11.00
CA MET A 207 -19.85 7.80 -12.08
C MET A 207 -19.45 7.16 -13.42
N LYS A 208 -19.30 7.99 -14.44
CA LYS A 208 -18.95 7.55 -15.80
C LYS A 208 -17.45 7.27 -15.94
N GLU A 209 -17.13 6.37 -16.85
CA GLU A 209 -15.75 6.13 -17.29
C GLU A 209 -15.20 7.37 -18.03
N VAL A 210 -13.92 7.65 -17.77
CA VAL A 210 -13.16 8.70 -18.43
C VAL A 210 -12.05 8.05 -19.25
N GLY A 211 -12.16 8.10 -20.58
CA GLY A 211 -11.12 7.58 -21.46
C GLY A 211 -9.90 8.49 -21.47
N ASN A 212 -8.72 7.94 -21.26
CA ASN A 212 -7.42 8.60 -21.37
C ASN A 212 -7.35 9.99 -20.67
N PRO A 213 -7.52 10.05 -19.34
CA PRO A 213 -7.37 11.32 -18.63
C PRO A 213 -5.91 11.82 -18.72
N ASP A 214 -5.75 13.13 -18.74
CA ASP A 214 -4.40 13.74 -18.70
C ASP A 214 -3.80 13.61 -17.30
N LEU A 215 -2.96 12.59 -17.11
CA LEU A 215 -2.25 12.34 -15.85
C LEU A 215 -0.93 13.11 -15.75
N SER A 216 -0.56 13.94 -16.71
CA SER A 216 0.68 14.74 -16.67
C SER A 216 0.62 15.88 -15.64
N ARG A 217 -0.60 16.25 -15.19
CA ARG A 217 -0.83 17.34 -14.22
C ARG A 217 -1.90 16.94 -13.19
N VAL A 218 -1.52 16.09 -12.25
CA VAL A 218 -2.38 15.64 -11.14
C VAL A 218 -2.16 16.55 -9.93
N ASP A 219 -3.26 17.08 -9.38
CA ASP A 219 -3.26 17.97 -8.21
C ASP A 219 -3.19 17.21 -6.88
N GLU A 220 -3.88 16.08 -6.81
CA GLU A 220 -4.00 15.29 -5.58
C GLU A 220 -3.94 13.78 -5.90
N ILE A 221 -3.42 13.01 -4.94
CA ILE A 221 -3.33 11.55 -5.03
C ILE A 221 -3.65 10.91 -3.68
N GLY A 222 -4.32 9.77 -3.68
CA GLY A 222 -4.67 9.08 -2.44
C GLY A 222 -5.48 7.82 -2.66
N PHE A 223 -6.44 7.59 -1.77
CA PHE A 223 -7.27 6.39 -1.80
C PHE A 223 -8.75 6.69 -1.58
N VAL A 224 -9.59 5.74 -1.99
CA VAL A 224 -11.01 5.69 -1.66
C VAL A 224 -11.36 4.33 -1.09
N ASP A 225 -12.21 4.34 -0.06
CA ASP A 225 -12.96 3.20 0.44
C ASP A 225 -14.43 3.43 0.06
N LEU A 226 -14.93 2.63 -0.87
CA LEU A 226 -16.28 2.76 -1.42
C LEU A 226 -17.36 2.11 -0.54
N MET A 227 -16.96 1.59 0.62
CA MET A 227 -17.86 0.98 1.58
C MET A 227 -17.94 1.77 2.88
N PRO A 228 -19.11 1.83 3.52
CA PRO A 228 -19.20 2.35 4.88
C PRO A 228 -18.46 1.44 5.86
N GLY A 229 -17.77 2.04 6.83
CA GLY A 229 -17.07 1.29 7.88
C GLY A 229 -18.03 0.56 8.81
N GLY A 230 -17.60 -0.58 9.29
CA GLY A 230 -18.33 -1.43 10.24
C GLY A 230 -17.58 -1.63 11.56
N GLY A 231 -16.69 -0.74 11.92
CA GLY A 231 -15.81 -0.89 13.08
C GLY A 231 -14.91 -2.10 12.94
N HIS A 232 -14.77 -2.83 14.04
CA HIS A 232 -14.14 -4.18 14.05
C HIS A 232 -15.18 -5.30 13.92
N GLY A 233 -16.40 -4.95 13.49
CA GLY A 233 -17.50 -5.90 13.35
C GLY A 233 -17.50 -6.61 11.99
N PHE A 234 -18.62 -7.23 11.67
CA PHE A 234 -18.79 -8.08 10.47
C PHE A 234 -18.61 -7.29 9.15
N ALA A 235 -18.94 -6.00 9.11
CA ALA A 235 -18.77 -5.18 7.91
C ALA A 235 -17.30 -4.88 7.61
N GLY A 236 -16.45 -4.76 8.63
CA GLY A 236 -15.03 -4.54 8.48
C GLY A 236 -14.63 -3.07 8.29
N CYS A 237 -13.40 -2.86 7.88
CA CYS A 237 -12.81 -1.53 7.72
C CYS A 237 -11.54 -1.59 6.84
N SER A 238 -11.02 -0.41 6.53
CA SER A 238 -9.71 -0.26 5.89
C SER A 238 -8.75 0.52 6.77
N ASN A 239 -7.46 0.19 6.65
CA ASN A 239 -6.36 0.92 7.27
C ASN A 239 -5.31 1.28 6.21
N VAL A 240 -4.74 2.48 6.33
CA VAL A 240 -3.62 2.94 5.49
C VAL A 240 -2.50 3.45 6.40
N SER A 241 -1.36 2.75 6.41
CA SER A 241 -0.25 3.05 7.32
C SER A 241 0.71 4.09 6.75
N TRP A 242 0.98 4.04 5.46
CA TRP A 242 1.78 5.04 4.77
C TRP A 242 1.52 5.01 3.26
N ILE A 243 1.86 6.13 2.60
CA ILE A 243 1.82 6.31 1.15
C ILE A 243 3.15 6.87 0.68
N GLU A 244 3.73 6.29 -0.37
CA GLU A 244 4.89 6.77 -1.11
C GLU A 244 4.47 7.04 -2.55
N VAL A 245 4.89 8.17 -3.10
CA VAL A 245 4.62 8.55 -4.49
C VAL A 245 5.92 8.79 -5.22
N TYR A 246 6.12 8.03 -6.30
CA TYR A 246 7.26 8.13 -7.20
C TYR A 246 6.79 8.78 -8.50
N ALA A 247 7.07 10.04 -8.66
CA ALA A 247 6.57 10.86 -9.75
C ALA A 247 7.51 12.02 -10.06
N THR A 248 7.34 12.65 -11.22
CA THR A 248 8.06 13.86 -11.58
C THR A 248 7.23 15.09 -11.15
N PRO A 249 7.83 16.02 -10.36
CA PRO A 249 7.13 17.25 -10.01
C PRO A 249 6.99 18.17 -11.23
N GLN A 250 5.79 18.70 -11.42
CA GLN A 250 5.49 19.72 -12.42
C GLN A 250 5.20 21.05 -11.73
N LYS A 251 5.63 22.13 -12.33
CA LYS A 251 5.42 23.47 -11.75
C LYS A 251 3.93 23.77 -11.61
N ARG A 252 3.55 24.21 -10.42
CA ARG A 252 2.20 24.67 -10.09
C ARG A 252 1.97 26.10 -10.57
#